data_dce661818c86df2c606b67220294ac4f
#
_entry.id   dce661818c86df2c606b67220294ac4f
#
_cell.length_a   1.000
_cell.length_b   1.000
_cell.length_c   1.000
_cell.angle_alpha   90.00
_cell.angle_beta   90.00
_cell.angle_gamma   90.00
#
_symmetry.space_group_name_H-M   'P 1'
#
loop_
_entity.id
_entity.type
_entity.pdbx_description
1 polymer ?
#
loop_
_entity_poly.entity_id
_entity_poly.type
_entity_poly.pdbx_seq_one_letter_code
_entity_poly.pdbx_strand_id
1 'polypeptide(L)'
;MKTTHTITQGDSRQMNLIPDRSVHLIITSPPYWQLKDYGTEHQIGFNDSYENYINHLNLVWSECNRVLHDGCRLCVNIGDQFARSVYYGRYKVIPIHSEIIKFCEAIGLDFMGQIIWQKTTTMNTSGGGTVMGSFPHPRNGIVKLDFEYILLFKKQGKAPQPTKNHKKAA
;
A
#
# COMPACT_ATOMS: atom_id res chain seq x y z
N MET A 1 3.71 1.73 -31.63
CA MET A 1 2.57 1.22 -30.83
C MET A 1 1.69 2.41 -30.46
N LYS A 2 0.38 2.28 -30.57
CA LYS A 2 -0.54 3.34 -30.15
C LYS A 2 -1.01 3.05 -28.72
N THR A 3 -0.81 3.98 -27.78
CA THR A 3 -1.19 3.84 -26.38
C THR A 3 -2.44 4.66 -26.13
N THR A 4 -3.38 4.14 -25.35
CA THR A 4 -4.58 4.85 -24.92
C THR A 4 -4.52 5.04 -23.41
N HIS A 5 -4.83 6.24 -22.94
CA HIS A 5 -4.88 6.59 -21.53
C HIS A 5 -6.32 7.00 -21.19
N THR A 6 -6.84 6.44 -20.10
CA THR A 6 -8.18 6.76 -19.59
C THR A 6 -8.04 7.14 -18.12
N ILE A 7 -8.65 8.26 -17.72
CA ILE A 7 -8.73 8.70 -16.34
C ILE A 7 -10.17 8.55 -15.87
N THR A 8 -10.35 7.82 -14.78
CA THR A 8 -11.65 7.61 -14.15
C THR A 8 -11.60 8.09 -12.71
N GLN A 9 -12.49 9.00 -12.34
CA GLN A 9 -12.67 9.41 -10.95
C GLN A 9 -13.71 8.50 -10.29
N GLY A 10 -13.41 7.96 -9.11
CA GLY A 10 -14.30 7.07 -8.38
C GLY A 10 -13.72 6.56 -7.08
N ASP A 11 -14.50 5.79 -6.36
CA ASP A 11 -14.08 5.12 -5.14
C ASP A 11 -13.43 3.77 -5.48
N SER A 12 -12.18 3.59 -5.11
CA SER A 12 -11.45 2.34 -5.37
C SER A 12 -11.96 1.13 -4.58
N ARG A 13 -12.82 1.35 -3.59
CA ARG A 13 -13.54 0.27 -2.88
C ARG A 13 -14.65 -0.35 -3.73
N GLN A 14 -15.01 0.28 -4.86
CA GLN A 14 -16.08 -0.13 -5.78
C GLN A 14 -15.70 0.23 -7.22
N MET A 15 -14.84 -0.56 -7.84
CA MET A 15 -14.35 -0.31 -9.21
C MET A 15 -15.32 -0.88 -10.28
N ASN A 16 -16.61 -0.53 -10.19
CA ASN A 16 -17.70 -1.10 -11.00
C ASN A 16 -17.53 -0.92 -12.51
N LEU A 17 -16.78 0.10 -12.94
CA LEU A 17 -16.51 0.36 -14.36
C LEU A 17 -15.41 -0.55 -14.94
N ILE A 18 -14.69 -1.27 -14.09
CA ILE A 18 -13.61 -2.17 -14.50
C ILE A 18 -14.12 -3.61 -14.45
N PRO A 19 -14.16 -4.33 -15.59
CA PRO A 19 -14.61 -5.72 -15.63
C PRO A 19 -13.71 -6.64 -14.80
N ASP A 20 -14.27 -7.75 -14.35
CA ASP A 20 -13.53 -8.82 -13.70
C ASP A 20 -12.41 -9.35 -14.61
N ARG A 21 -11.27 -9.67 -14.05
CA ARG A 21 -10.13 -10.28 -14.77
C ARG A 21 -9.75 -9.54 -16.05
N SER A 22 -9.70 -8.21 -16.01
CA SER A 22 -9.40 -7.36 -17.18
C SER A 22 -8.08 -6.61 -17.06
N VAL A 23 -7.48 -6.56 -15.86
CA VAL A 23 -6.29 -5.77 -15.55
C VAL A 23 -5.07 -6.69 -15.42
N HIS A 24 -3.96 -6.32 -16.06
CA HIS A 24 -2.72 -7.10 -16.02
C HIS A 24 -1.75 -6.65 -14.95
N LEU A 25 -1.82 -5.38 -14.55
CA LEU A 25 -0.95 -4.81 -13.53
C LEU A 25 -1.71 -3.72 -12.76
N ILE A 26 -1.64 -3.76 -11.45
CA ILE A 26 -2.07 -2.67 -10.57
C ILE A 26 -0.85 -2.15 -9.83
N ILE A 27 -0.67 -0.83 -9.83
CA ILE A 27 0.33 -0.14 -9.02
C ILE A 27 -0.40 0.95 -8.24
N THR A 28 -0.28 0.93 -6.92
CA THR A 28 -0.96 1.88 -6.06
C THR A 28 -0.16 2.22 -4.81
N SER A 29 -0.44 3.41 -4.26
CA SER A 29 0.00 3.83 -2.94
C SER A 29 -1.24 4.37 -2.23
N PRO A 30 -1.85 3.60 -1.32
CA PRO A 30 -3.04 4.04 -0.60
C PRO A 30 -2.69 5.19 0.34
N PRO A 31 -3.67 5.99 0.80
CA PRO A 31 -3.43 6.94 1.86
C PRO A 31 -2.84 6.25 3.10
N TYR A 32 -1.81 6.83 3.67
CA TYR A 32 -1.22 6.33 4.92
C TYR A 32 -2.08 6.87 6.07
N TRP A 33 -2.54 6.00 6.92
CA TRP A 33 -3.44 6.32 8.02
C TRP A 33 -3.03 7.60 8.76
N GLN A 34 -3.92 8.57 8.90
CA GLN A 34 -3.76 9.86 9.60
C GLN A 34 -2.50 10.68 9.23
N LEU A 35 -1.76 10.30 8.17
CA LEU A 35 -0.55 10.99 7.79
C LEU A 35 -0.84 12.32 7.10
N LYS A 36 -1.81 12.34 6.18
CA LYS A 36 -2.12 13.50 5.35
C LYS A 36 -3.63 13.64 5.12
N ASP A 37 -4.12 14.86 5.34
CA ASP A 37 -5.44 15.26 4.90
C ASP A 37 -5.39 15.69 3.43
N TYR A 38 -6.21 15.07 2.59
CA TYR A 38 -6.39 15.43 1.18
C TYR A 38 -7.60 16.34 0.96
N GLY A 39 -8.29 16.76 2.04
CA GLY A 39 -9.40 17.71 2.01
C GLY A 39 -10.72 17.14 1.50
N THR A 40 -10.93 15.82 1.61
CA THR A 40 -12.18 15.15 1.24
C THR A 40 -12.74 14.35 2.42
N GLU A 41 -14.05 14.49 2.68
CA GLU A 41 -14.71 13.78 3.78
C GLU A 41 -14.69 12.25 3.63
N HIS A 42 -14.60 11.76 2.39
CA HIS A 42 -14.62 10.33 2.08
C HIS A 42 -13.21 9.71 1.95
N GLN A 43 -12.18 10.46 2.32
CA GLN A 43 -10.81 9.96 2.31
C GLN A 43 -10.67 8.77 3.24
N ILE A 44 -10.08 7.69 2.75
CA ILE A 44 -9.72 6.53 3.57
C ILE A 44 -8.61 6.94 4.53
N GLY A 45 -8.81 6.72 5.83
CA GLY A 45 -7.77 6.72 6.85
C GLY A 45 -7.64 7.99 7.68
N PHE A 46 -7.89 9.20 7.16
CA PHE A 46 -7.56 10.42 7.91
C PHE A 46 -8.40 10.58 9.18
N ASN A 47 -9.71 10.39 9.08
CA ASN A 47 -10.65 10.47 10.20
C ASN A 47 -11.08 9.09 10.73
N ASP A 48 -10.52 8.01 10.18
CA ASP A 48 -10.88 6.65 10.55
C ASP A 48 -10.18 6.20 11.83
N SER A 49 -10.85 5.34 12.60
CA SER A 49 -10.15 4.46 13.53
C SER A 49 -9.19 3.56 12.74
N TYR A 50 -8.17 3.02 13.39
CA TYR A 50 -7.24 2.11 12.71
C TYR A 50 -7.96 0.88 12.11
N GLU A 51 -8.91 0.33 12.84
CA GLU A 51 -9.72 -0.80 12.39
C GLU A 51 -10.54 -0.45 11.14
N ASN A 52 -11.23 0.68 11.13
CA ASN A 52 -11.99 1.14 9.97
C ASN A 52 -11.08 1.39 8.76
N TYR A 53 -9.91 2.00 8.98
CA TYR A 53 -8.92 2.20 7.94
C TYR A 53 -8.50 0.87 7.28
N ILE A 54 -8.15 -0.14 8.07
CA ILE A 54 -7.79 -1.46 7.55
C ILE A 54 -8.97 -2.11 6.83
N ASN A 55 -10.19 -2.03 7.38
CA ASN A 55 -11.38 -2.56 6.73
C ASN A 55 -11.64 -1.88 5.37
N HIS A 56 -11.48 -0.58 5.27
CA HIS A 56 -11.62 0.15 4.00
C HIS A 56 -10.54 -0.28 2.99
N LEU A 57 -9.29 -0.45 3.42
CA LEU A 57 -8.24 -0.98 2.55
C LEU A 57 -8.53 -2.40 2.07
N ASN A 58 -9.09 -3.25 2.94
CA ASN A 58 -9.45 -4.62 2.59
C ASN A 58 -10.50 -4.68 1.46
N LEU A 59 -11.43 -3.72 1.42
CA LEU A 59 -12.36 -3.57 0.29
C LEU A 59 -11.60 -3.23 -1.00
N VAL A 60 -10.62 -2.34 -0.95
CA VAL A 60 -9.79 -2.00 -2.11
C VAL A 60 -9.02 -3.23 -2.61
N TRP A 61 -8.42 -4.02 -1.70
CA TRP A 61 -7.68 -5.23 -2.09
C TRP A 61 -8.59 -6.29 -2.69
N SER A 62 -9.82 -6.42 -2.19
CA SER A 62 -10.83 -7.31 -2.76
C SER A 62 -11.19 -6.91 -4.19
N GLU A 63 -11.38 -5.62 -4.46
CA GLU A 63 -11.62 -5.10 -5.80
C GLU A 63 -10.39 -5.28 -6.71
N CYS A 64 -9.18 -5.02 -6.19
CA CYS A 64 -7.95 -5.32 -6.93
C CYS A 64 -7.87 -6.79 -7.34
N ASN A 65 -8.20 -7.70 -6.42
CA ASN A 65 -8.23 -9.13 -6.73
C ASN A 65 -9.30 -9.48 -7.77
N ARG A 66 -10.48 -8.87 -7.70
CA ARG A 66 -11.56 -9.08 -8.68
C ARG A 66 -11.13 -8.68 -10.09
N VAL A 67 -10.58 -7.47 -10.24
CA VAL A 67 -10.26 -6.93 -11.58
C VAL A 67 -8.98 -7.47 -12.18
N LEU A 68 -8.02 -7.98 -11.38
CA LEU A 68 -6.79 -8.58 -11.89
C LEU A 68 -7.07 -9.88 -12.66
N HIS A 69 -6.39 -10.06 -13.80
CA HIS A 69 -6.24 -11.36 -14.42
C HIS A 69 -5.49 -12.34 -13.50
N ASP A 70 -5.85 -13.61 -13.58
CA ASP A 70 -5.13 -14.68 -12.91
C ASP A 70 -3.64 -14.65 -13.32
N GLY A 71 -2.74 -14.88 -12.38
CA GLY A 71 -1.30 -14.84 -12.60
C GLY A 71 -0.67 -13.44 -12.77
N CYS A 72 -1.48 -12.37 -12.72
CA CYS A 72 -1.03 -10.99 -12.86
C CYS A 72 -0.66 -10.34 -11.51
N ARG A 73 -0.18 -9.11 -11.52
CA ARG A 73 0.53 -8.49 -10.39
C ARG A 73 -0.21 -7.31 -9.78
N LEU A 74 -0.16 -7.24 -8.43
CA LEU A 74 -0.45 -6.06 -7.65
C LEU A 74 0.84 -5.58 -6.97
N CYS A 75 1.16 -4.29 -7.12
CA CYS A 75 2.27 -3.62 -6.44
C CYS A 75 1.69 -2.54 -5.52
N VAL A 76 2.03 -2.60 -4.23
CA VAL A 76 1.53 -1.64 -3.23
C VAL A 76 2.71 -0.95 -2.56
N ASN A 77 2.81 0.37 -2.73
CA ASN A 77 3.76 1.18 -1.96
C ASN A 77 3.10 1.63 -0.66
N ILE A 78 3.71 1.31 0.48
CA ILE A 78 3.17 1.66 1.81
C ILE A 78 4.30 1.83 2.82
N GLY A 79 4.13 2.77 3.75
CA GLY A 79 4.97 2.91 4.93
C GLY A 79 4.22 2.57 6.21
N ASP A 80 4.95 2.07 7.19
CA ASP A 80 4.42 1.90 8.54
C ASP A 80 4.30 3.26 9.22
N GLN A 81 3.49 3.35 10.27
CA GLN A 81 3.20 4.60 10.97
C GLN A 81 3.64 4.55 12.43
N PHE A 82 4.11 5.70 12.92
CA PHE A 82 4.27 5.90 14.36
C PHE A 82 2.94 6.23 15.00
N ALA A 83 2.52 5.40 15.94
CA ALA A 83 1.39 5.72 16.79
C ALA A 83 1.78 6.85 17.76
N ARG A 84 1.02 7.94 17.73
CA ARG A 84 1.22 9.05 18.67
C ARG A 84 0.76 8.63 20.07
N SER A 85 1.54 8.98 21.10
CA SER A 85 1.21 8.67 22.49
C SER A 85 -0.14 9.24 22.93
N VAL A 86 -0.59 10.35 22.34
CA VAL A 86 -1.90 10.98 22.60
C VAL A 86 -3.05 10.02 22.31
N TYR A 87 -2.95 9.16 21.28
CA TYR A 87 -4.01 8.23 20.91
C TYR A 87 -3.88 6.85 21.55
N TYR A 88 -2.66 6.44 21.89
CA TYR A 88 -2.38 5.08 22.38
C TYR A 88 -1.81 5.02 23.79
N GLY A 89 -1.62 6.15 24.45
CA GLY A 89 -0.97 6.23 25.76
C GLY A 89 0.52 5.84 25.75
N ARG A 90 1.03 5.44 24.59
CA ARG A 90 2.43 5.04 24.38
C ARG A 90 2.88 5.22 22.95
N TYR A 91 4.17 5.34 22.72
CA TYR A 91 4.75 5.27 21.37
C TYR A 91 4.87 3.82 20.92
N LYS A 92 4.45 3.55 19.69
CA LYS A 92 4.62 2.24 19.02
C LYS A 92 4.67 2.43 17.52
N VAL A 93 5.22 1.45 16.81
CA VAL A 93 5.09 1.32 15.36
C VAL A 93 3.83 0.51 15.05
N ILE A 94 3.07 0.95 14.06
CA ILE A 94 1.92 0.24 13.51
C ILE A 94 2.34 -0.36 12.18
N PRO A 95 2.46 -1.69 12.08
CA PRO A 95 2.97 -2.36 10.89
C PRO A 95 1.86 -2.56 9.85
N ILE A 96 1.49 -1.47 9.15
CA ILE A 96 0.40 -1.48 8.15
C ILE A 96 0.70 -2.48 7.02
N HIS A 97 1.96 -2.57 6.60
CA HIS A 97 2.37 -3.51 5.55
C HIS A 97 2.02 -4.97 5.89
N SER A 98 2.13 -5.36 7.16
CA SER A 98 1.83 -6.73 7.61
C SER A 98 0.34 -7.05 7.51
N GLU A 99 -0.55 -6.09 7.80
CA GLU A 99 -2.00 -6.28 7.65
C GLU A 99 -2.38 -6.43 6.18
N ILE A 100 -1.75 -5.66 5.28
CA ILE A 100 -1.96 -5.78 3.84
C ILE A 100 -1.53 -7.17 3.35
N ILE A 101 -0.34 -7.64 3.74
CA ILE A 101 0.16 -8.97 3.35
C ILE A 101 -0.81 -10.05 3.81
N LYS A 102 -1.18 -10.04 5.09
CA LYS A 102 -2.07 -11.04 5.68
C LYS A 102 -3.42 -11.11 4.96
N PHE A 103 -4.04 -9.97 4.68
CA PHE A 103 -5.33 -9.94 4.01
C PHE A 103 -5.22 -10.34 2.54
N CYS A 104 -4.24 -9.84 1.81
CA CYS A 104 -4.03 -10.17 0.40
C CYS A 104 -3.81 -11.68 0.20
N GLU A 105 -3.02 -12.33 1.05
CA GLU A 105 -2.85 -13.79 1.01
C GLU A 105 -4.16 -14.53 1.29
N ALA A 106 -4.94 -14.07 2.25
CA ALA A 106 -6.22 -14.68 2.58
C ALA A 106 -7.24 -14.66 1.42
N ILE A 107 -7.14 -13.68 0.52
CA ILE A 107 -8.03 -13.57 -0.65
C ILE A 107 -7.43 -14.14 -1.95
N GLY A 108 -6.28 -14.82 -1.90
CA GLY A 108 -5.68 -15.49 -3.05
C GLY A 108 -4.69 -14.64 -3.87
N LEU A 109 -4.06 -13.64 -3.24
CA LEU A 109 -2.94 -12.89 -3.78
C LEU A 109 -1.65 -13.35 -3.08
N ASP A 110 -0.89 -14.23 -3.71
CA ASP A 110 0.37 -14.75 -3.15
C ASP A 110 1.39 -13.62 -2.97
N PHE A 111 1.96 -13.49 -1.78
CA PHE A 111 3.03 -12.54 -1.51
C PHE A 111 4.34 -12.99 -2.15
N MET A 112 4.87 -12.18 -3.07
CA MET A 112 6.06 -12.52 -3.85
C MET A 112 7.34 -11.88 -3.30
N GLY A 113 7.24 -11.15 -2.20
CA GLY A 113 8.34 -10.40 -1.60
C GLY A 113 8.12 -8.90 -1.66
N GLN A 114 9.12 -8.15 -1.20
CA GLN A 114 9.05 -6.69 -1.13
C GLN A 114 10.37 -6.05 -1.54
N ILE A 115 10.27 -4.83 -2.07
CA ILE A 115 11.41 -3.94 -2.29
C ILE A 115 11.39 -2.93 -1.15
N ILE A 116 12.56 -2.65 -0.57
CA ILE A 116 12.73 -1.58 0.40
C ILE A 116 13.13 -0.31 -0.35
N TRP A 117 12.27 0.70 -0.25
CA TRP A 117 12.57 2.01 -0.78
C TRP A 117 13.11 2.90 0.34
N GLN A 118 14.41 3.03 0.45
CA GLN A 118 15.04 3.90 1.43
C GLN A 118 14.81 5.37 1.06
N LYS A 119 14.26 6.13 2.00
CA LYS A 119 14.06 7.57 1.87
C LYS A 119 15.32 8.30 2.32
N THR A 120 16.02 8.93 1.39
CA THR A 120 17.11 9.84 1.72
C THR A 120 16.53 11.19 2.15
N THR A 121 16.50 11.46 3.42
CA THR A 121 16.19 12.79 3.93
C THR A 121 17.49 13.58 4.08
N THR A 122 17.70 14.51 3.18
CA THR A 122 18.88 15.42 3.21
C THR A 122 18.70 16.60 4.17
N MET A 123 17.54 16.74 4.79
CA MET A 123 17.22 17.88 5.65
C MET A 123 16.69 17.42 7.02
N ASN A 124 16.94 18.22 8.03
CA ASN A 124 16.29 18.15 9.34
C ASN A 124 14.79 18.36 9.18
N THR A 125 14.07 17.35 8.74
CA THR A 125 12.64 17.40 8.72
C THR A 125 12.11 17.32 10.14
N SER A 126 11.32 18.30 10.51
CA SER A 126 10.59 18.35 11.76
C SER A 126 9.89 17.00 11.99
N GLY A 127 10.25 16.30 13.04
CA GLY A 127 9.74 14.98 13.39
C GLY A 127 10.66 13.81 13.10
N GLY A 128 11.73 14.01 12.38
CA GLY A 128 12.70 12.98 12.03
C GLY A 128 13.99 13.05 12.84
N GLY A 129 13.93 13.18 14.14
CA GLY A 129 15.15 13.01 14.97
C GLY A 129 15.80 11.68 14.62
N THR A 130 17.12 11.70 14.47
CA THR A 130 17.92 10.51 14.12
C THR A 130 17.80 9.41 15.17
N VAL A 131 17.38 9.77 16.37
CA VAL A 131 17.22 8.86 17.51
C VAL A 131 15.87 9.10 18.16
N MET A 132 15.08 8.07 18.24
CA MET A 132 13.80 8.08 18.92
C MET A 132 14.01 7.80 20.41
N GLY A 133 14.47 8.81 21.13
CA GLY A 133 14.73 8.73 22.57
C GLY A 133 15.97 9.52 22.97
N SER A 134 16.20 9.63 24.28
CA SER A 134 17.33 10.35 24.85
C SER A 134 18.61 9.49 24.81
N PHE A 135 19.67 10.02 24.22
CA PHE A 135 21.00 9.40 24.32
C PHE A 135 21.59 9.63 25.74
N PRO A 136 22.26 8.65 26.36
CA PRO A 136 22.55 7.29 25.88
C PRO A 136 21.49 6.24 26.23
N HIS A 137 20.36 6.62 26.81
CA HIS A 137 19.33 5.70 27.28
C HIS A 137 17.97 6.02 26.63
N PRO A 138 17.72 5.56 25.38
CA PRO A 138 16.47 5.82 24.70
C PRO A 138 15.30 5.10 25.39
N ARG A 139 14.44 5.85 26.05
CA ARG A 139 13.32 5.30 26.83
C ARG A 139 12.34 4.46 25.99
N ASN A 140 12.14 4.82 24.73
CA ASN A 140 11.14 4.18 23.89
C ASN A 140 11.72 3.15 22.92
N GLY A 141 13.02 3.17 22.65
CA GLY A 141 13.70 2.16 21.83
C GLY A 141 13.14 1.98 20.41
N ILE A 142 12.43 3.00 19.86
CA ILE A 142 11.80 2.90 18.55
C ILE A 142 12.83 3.15 17.45
N VAL A 143 12.88 2.24 16.49
CA VAL A 143 13.74 2.39 15.30
C VAL A 143 13.12 3.39 14.34
N LYS A 144 13.95 4.25 13.73
CA LYS A 144 13.51 5.22 12.73
C LYS A 144 12.94 4.52 11.51
N LEU A 145 11.78 5.01 11.02
CA LEU A 145 11.18 4.58 9.77
C LEU A 145 11.62 5.54 8.65
N ASP A 146 12.76 5.25 8.03
CA ASP A 146 13.31 6.02 6.91
C ASP A 146 13.20 5.31 5.57
N PHE A 147 12.29 4.35 5.48
CA PHE A 147 12.02 3.57 4.29
C PHE A 147 10.51 3.29 4.14
N GLU A 148 10.14 2.88 2.94
CA GLU A 148 8.82 2.35 2.60
C GLU A 148 8.95 0.98 1.96
N TYR A 149 7.87 0.24 1.96
CA TYR A 149 7.77 -1.07 1.33
C TYR A 149 7.07 -0.95 -0.02
N ILE A 150 7.62 -1.59 -1.05
CA ILE A 150 6.90 -1.88 -2.28
C ILE A 150 6.56 -3.37 -2.23
N LEU A 151 5.35 -3.69 -1.81
CA LEU A 151 4.85 -5.06 -1.69
C LEU A 151 4.46 -5.58 -3.06
N LEU A 152 4.93 -6.78 -3.40
CA LEU A 152 4.63 -7.43 -4.67
C LEU A 152 3.76 -8.65 -4.43
N PHE A 153 2.59 -8.67 -5.08
CA PHE A 153 1.67 -9.80 -5.02
C PHE A 153 1.41 -10.36 -6.41
N LYS A 154 1.04 -11.64 -6.45
CA LYS A 154 0.59 -12.34 -7.64
C LYS A 154 -0.77 -12.97 -7.39
N LYS A 155 -1.76 -12.69 -8.22
CA LYS A 155 -3.02 -13.41 -8.18
C LYS A 155 -2.80 -14.86 -8.58
N GLN A 156 -3.38 -15.79 -7.83
CA GLN A 156 -3.31 -17.23 -8.13
C GLN A 156 -3.83 -17.54 -9.53
N GLY A 157 -3.26 -18.54 -10.16
CA GLY A 157 -3.64 -18.97 -11.50
C GLY A 157 -2.58 -18.67 -12.58
N LYS A 158 -2.96 -18.91 -13.83
CA LYS A 158 -2.08 -18.75 -14.99
C LYS A 158 -2.29 -17.39 -15.65
N ALA A 159 -1.19 -16.67 -15.86
CA ALA A 159 -1.23 -15.41 -16.59
C ALA A 159 -1.68 -15.61 -18.04
N PRO A 160 -2.38 -14.62 -18.63
CA PRO A 160 -2.70 -14.61 -20.05
C PRO A 160 -1.43 -14.76 -20.88
N GLN A 161 -1.49 -15.55 -21.94
CA GLN A 161 -0.35 -15.72 -22.85
C GLN A 161 -0.14 -14.45 -23.67
N PRO A 162 1.11 -13.95 -23.79
CA PRO A 162 1.39 -12.81 -24.62
C PRO A 162 1.08 -13.13 -26.09
N THR A 163 0.43 -12.19 -26.77
CA THR A 163 0.12 -12.33 -28.20
C THR A 163 1.43 -12.39 -29.02
N LYS A 164 1.36 -12.96 -30.24
CA LYS A 164 2.54 -13.06 -31.14
C LYS A 164 3.23 -11.70 -31.37
N ASN A 165 2.48 -10.61 -31.33
CA ASN A 165 3.03 -9.25 -31.51
C ASN A 165 3.82 -8.76 -30.30
N HIS A 166 3.51 -9.22 -29.08
CA HIS A 166 4.25 -8.88 -27.87
C HIS A 166 5.60 -9.65 -27.79
N LYS A 167 5.67 -10.86 -28.37
CA LYS A 167 6.92 -11.65 -28.39
C LYS A 167 7.99 -11.09 -29.35
N LYS A 168 7.63 -10.17 -30.25
CA LYS A 168 8.59 -9.52 -31.19
C LYS A 168 9.14 -8.20 -30.65
N ALA A 169 8.65 -7.70 -29.51
CA ALA A 169 9.04 -6.41 -28.94
C ALA A 169 9.91 -6.57 -27.66
N ALA A 170 10.20 -7.77 -27.26
CA ALA A 170 11.15 -8.15 -26.22
C ALA A 170 12.40 -8.76 -26.92
#